data_d4b0a15c251883281adc6b8fb8cf6c88
#
_entry.id   d4b0a15c251883281adc6b8fb8cf6c88
#
_cell.length_a   1.000
_cell.length_b   1.000
_cell.length_c   1.000
_cell.angle_alpha   90.00
_cell.angle_beta   90.00
_cell.angle_gamma   90.00
#
_symmetry.space_group_name_H-M   'P 1'
#
loop_
_entity.id
_entity.type
_entity.pdbx_description
1 polymer ?
#
loop_
_entity_poly.entity_id
_entity_poly.type
_entity_poly.pdbx_seq_one_letter_code
_entity_poly.pdbx_strand_id
1 'polypeptide(L)'
;MKFLDQAKIYIRSGNGGGGAVSFRREKFIPNGGPDGGDGGKGGDVWIVATEGLNTLIDFRYQQHFKAQTGHHGQGRQMHGGKGEDVILKVPVGTQVLDEDKETVLLDMDHVGKTEMLLRGGNGGWGNVRFKGPSNQAPKYANPGQEGQERWVWLRLKLIADIGLAGLPNAGKSTFLAASSAARPKIADYPFTTLAPNLGVVDLSPSERFVIADIPGLIEGAHEGAGIGTRFLGHVERTASLIHLIDGTQEDVGKAYRIIRHELEAYGEGLAEKTEILALNKIDAMTPEMRQEKAAELEAVAGRRPLLVSGVSGEGVTDVLRAAWIEVRKTRGDIAVVDDEEVEIETPGGWAP
;
A
#
# COMPACT_ATOMS: atom_id res chain seq x y z
N MET A 1 7.03 -17.49 -4.34
CA MET A 1 6.20 -16.45 -4.98
C MET A 1 7.15 -15.40 -5.52
N LYS A 2 7.02 -14.99 -6.77
CA LYS A 2 7.80 -13.85 -7.28
C LYS A 2 7.12 -12.58 -6.80
N PHE A 3 7.85 -11.68 -6.19
CA PHE A 3 7.37 -10.36 -5.78
C PHE A 3 7.50 -9.39 -6.95
N LEU A 4 6.52 -8.51 -7.14
CA LEU A 4 6.53 -7.47 -8.15
C LEU A 4 6.06 -6.16 -7.50
N ASP A 5 6.88 -5.15 -7.57
CA ASP A 5 6.66 -3.80 -7.00
C ASP A 5 6.27 -2.75 -8.04
N GLN A 6 6.52 -3.03 -9.31
CA GLN A 6 6.15 -2.17 -10.42
C GLN A 6 5.50 -2.96 -11.54
N ALA A 7 4.40 -2.44 -12.06
CA ALA A 7 3.71 -3.02 -13.21
C ALA A 7 3.23 -1.92 -14.16
N LYS A 8 3.47 -2.09 -15.46
CA LYS A 8 2.83 -1.26 -16.50
C LYS A 8 1.53 -1.90 -16.88
N ILE A 9 0.42 -1.15 -16.81
CA ILE A 9 -0.90 -1.62 -17.21
C ILE A 9 -1.57 -0.66 -18.18
N TYR A 10 -2.36 -1.24 -19.07
CA TYR A 10 -3.24 -0.50 -19.95
C TYR A 10 -4.66 -0.50 -19.37
N ILE A 11 -5.23 0.68 -19.21
CA ILE A 11 -6.58 0.88 -18.71
C ILE A 11 -7.42 1.59 -19.76
N ARG A 12 -8.66 1.12 -19.93
CA ARG A 12 -9.63 1.74 -20.85
C ARG A 12 -11.01 1.71 -20.23
N SER A 13 -11.66 2.86 -20.19
CA SER A 13 -13.07 2.94 -19.81
C SER A 13 -13.97 2.53 -20.96
N GLY A 14 -15.21 2.17 -20.67
CA GLY A 14 -16.19 1.78 -21.67
C GLY A 14 -16.65 2.97 -22.51
N ASN A 15 -16.89 2.72 -23.80
CA ASN A 15 -17.56 3.69 -24.66
C ASN A 15 -19.03 3.81 -24.25
N GLY A 16 -19.66 4.95 -24.47
CA GLY A 16 -21.10 5.09 -24.38
C GLY A 16 -21.81 4.32 -25.50
N GLY A 17 -22.95 3.74 -25.22
CA GLY A 17 -23.83 3.17 -26.24
C GLY A 17 -24.45 4.24 -27.14
N GLY A 18 -24.65 3.96 -28.41
CA GLY A 18 -25.35 4.88 -29.32
C GLY A 18 -26.85 5.02 -28.98
N GLY A 19 -27.41 6.18 -29.21
CA GLY A 19 -28.85 6.38 -29.17
C GLY A 19 -29.55 5.70 -30.32
N ALA A 20 -30.83 5.38 -30.16
CA ALA A 20 -31.63 4.73 -31.19
C ALA A 20 -32.41 5.72 -32.04
N VAL A 21 -32.55 5.39 -33.32
CA VAL A 21 -33.53 6.01 -34.20
C VAL A 21 -34.69 5.03 -34.39
N SER A 22 -35.81 5.33 -33.76
CA SER A 22 -37.02 4.49 -33.84
C SER A 22 -38.28 5.37 -33.87
N PHE A 23 -39.34 4.83 -34.47
CA PHE A 23 -40.63 5.49 -34.54
C PHE A 23 -41.70 4.52 -34.06
N ARG A 24 -42.64 5.04 -33.31
CA ARG A 24 -43.78 4.28 -32.77
C ARG A 24 -44.63 3.69 -33.94
N ARG A 25 -44.80 2.41 -33.93
CA ARG A 25 -45.63 1.69 -34.90
C ARG A 25 -46.67 0.85 -34.17
N GLU A 26 -47.91 1.28 -34.21
CA GLU A 26 -49.02 0.57 -33.58
C GLU A 26 -50.20 0.50 -34.57
N LYS A 27 -51.10 -0.47 -34.33
CA LYS A 27 -52.34 -0.59 -35.09
C LYS A 27 -53.16 0.69 -34.92
N PHE A 28 -53.59 1.28 -36.03
CA PHE A 28 -54.31 2.54 -36.11
C PHE A 28 -53.50 3.83 -35.81
N ILE A 29 -52.19 3.76 -35.71
CA ILE A 29 -51.32 4.94 -35.60
C ILE A 29 -50.34 4.92 -36.79
N PRO A 30 -50.69 5.43 -37.97
CA PRO A 30 -49.83 5.37 -39.15
C PRO A 30 -48.60 6.30 -39.06
N ASN A 31 -48.73 7.43 -38.32
CA ASN A 31 -47.67 8.42 -38.18
C ASN A 31 -47.24 8.55 -36.69
N GLY A 32 -46.73 7.44 -36.13
CA GLY A 32 -46.16 7.48 -34.75
C GLY A 32 -44.93 8.39 -34.66
N GLY A 33 -44.85 9.14 -33.58
CA GLY A 33 -43.68 10.03 -33.33
C GLY A 33 -42.39 9.25 -33.05
N PRO A 34 -41.26 9.96 -32.91
CA PRO A 34 -39.99 9.34 -32.53
C PRO A 34 -40.12 8.67 -31.17
N ASP A 35 -39.56 7.47 -31.03
CA ASP A 35 -39.59 6.67 -29.82
C ASP A 35 -38.26 5.96 -29.51
N GLY A 36 -37.15 6.39 -30.13
CA GLY A 36 -35.83 5.85 -29.88
C GLY A 36 -35.28 6.32 -28.51
N GLY A 37 -34.87 5.35 -27.70
CA GLY A 37 -34.24 5.59 -26.40
C GLY A 37 -32.77 5.98 -26.51
N ASP A 38 -32.24 6.52 -25.41
CA ASP A 38 -30.83 6.90 -25.30
C ASP A 38 -29.94 5.65 -25.11
N GLY A 39 -28.67 5.73 -25.51
CA GLY A 39 -27.66 4.74 -25.15
C GLY A 39 -27.25 4.82 -23.68
N GLY A 40 -26.76 3.73 -23.14
CA GLY A 40 -26.23 3.65 -21.79
C GLY A 40 -24.82 4.25 -21.68
N LYS A 41 -24.46 4.72 -20.50
CA LYS A 41 -23.08 5.14 -20.18
C LYS A 41 -22.14 3.93 -20.23
N GLY A 42 -20.92 4.09 -20.71
CA GLY A 42 -19.84 3.10 -20.57
C GLY A 42 -19.39 2.94 -19.11
N GLY A 43 -18.82 1.79 -18.79
CA GLY A 43 -18.26 1.50 -17.48
C GLY A 43 -17.04 2.38 -17.16
N ASP A 44 -16.89 2.70 -15.89
CA ASP A 44 -15.76 3.47 -15.34
C ASP A 44 -14.62 2.51 -14.95
N VAL A 45 -13.40 3.03 -14.80
CA VAL A 45 -12.26 2.28 -14.24
C VAL A 45 -11.94 2.85 -12.88
N TRP A 46 -12.03 2.01 -11.86
CA TRP A 46 -11.78 2.33 -10.46
C TRP A 46 -10.55 1.60 -9.96
N ILE A 47 -9.90 2.18 -8.95
CA ILE A 47 -8.83 1.55 -8.18
C ILE A 47 -9.21 1.56 -6.71
N VAL A 48 -8.92 0.46 -6.00
CA VAL A 48 -9.21 0.32 -4.58
C VAL A 48 -8.01 -0.30 -3.87
N ALA A 49 -7.59 0.32 -2.76
CA ALA A 49 -6.59 -0.24 -1.87
C ALA A 49 -7.24 -1.29 -0.96
N THR A 50 -6.69 -2.52 -0.97
CA THR A 50 -7.24 -3.64 -0.21
C THR A 50 -6.21 -4.22 0.74
N GLU A 51 -6.68 -4.72 1.89
CA GLU A 51 -5.86 -5.50 2.81
C GLU A 51 -5.47 -6.86 2.21
N GLY A 52 -4.39 -7.43 2.74
CA GLY A 52 -3.96 -8.79 2.39
C GLY A 52 -3.22 -8.90 1.05
N LEU A 53 -3.08 -7.82 0.28
CA LEU A 53 -2.24 -7.77 -0.90
C LEU A 53 -0.90 -7.10 -0.56
N ASN A 54 0.21 -7.80 -0.87
CA ASN A 54 1.57 -7.32 -0.60
C ASN A 54 2.43 -7.22 -1.86
N THR A 55 1.85 -7.41 -3.04
CA THR A 55 2.58 -7.46 -4.31
C THR A 55 1.66 -7.11 -5.48
N LEU A 56 2.25 -6.57 -6.53
CA LEU A 56 1.57 -6.28 -7.79
C LEU A 56 1.69 -7.46 -8.80
N ILE A 57 1.98 -8.67 -8.33
CA ILE A 57 2.28 -9.83 -9.20
C ILE A 57 1.14 -10.15 -10.17
N ASP A 58 -0.11 -9.94 -9.78
CA ASP A 58 -1.29 -10.22 -10.61
C ASP A 58 -1.30 -9.35 -11.87
N PHE A 59 -0.80 -8.13 -11.77
CA PHE A 59 -0.69 -7.18 -12.87
C PHE A 59 0.41 -7.55 -13.88
N ARG A 60 1.28 -8.49 -13.56
CA ARG A 60 2.22 -9.08 -14.51
C ARG A 60 1.53 -10.02 -15.49
N TYR A 61 0.54 -10.75 -15.02
CA TYR A 61 -0.20 -11.73 -15.81
C TYR A 61 -1.35 -11.09 -16.57
N GLN A 62 -2.02 -10.13 -15.94
CA GLN A 62 -3.08 -9.35 -16.56
C GLN A 62 -2.67 -7.89 -16.64
N GLN A 63 -2.35 -7.43 -17.84
CA GLN A 63 -1.89 -6.05 -18.08
C GLN A 63 -2.94 -5.15 -18.71
N HIS A 64 -4.05 -5.72 -19.21
CA HIS A 64 -5.10 -4.98 -19.89
C HIS A 64 -6.41 -5.03 -19.13
N PHE A 65 -6.92 -3.87 -18.78
CA PHE A 65 -8.16 -3.70 -18.05
C PHE A 65 -9.10 -2.80 -18.84
N LYS A 66 -10.21 -3.37 -19.31
CA LYS A 66 -11.17 -2.68 -20.16
C LYS A 66 -12.54 -2.77 -19.51
N ALA A 67 -13.16 -1.62 -19.21
CA ALA A 67 -14.53 -1.57 -18.77
C ALA A 67 -15.50 -1.79 -19.94
N GLN A 68 -16.69 -2.24 -19.63
CA GLN A 68 -17.68 -2.60 -20.62
C GLN A 68 -18.28 -1.36 -21.30
N THR A 69 -18.52 -1.46 -22.62
CA THR A 69 -19.25 -0.45 -23.37
C THR A 69 -20.71 -0.41 -22.94
N GLY A 70 -21.31 0.77 -22.84
CA GLY A 70 -22.74 0.94 -22.59
C GLY A 70 -23.59 0.34 -23.72
N HIS A 71 -24.73 -0.21 -23.36
CA HIS A 71 -25.65 -0.79 -24.35
C HIS A 71 -26.31 0.30 -25.21
N HIS A 72 -26.59 -0.03 -26.46
CA HIS A 72 -27.33 0.87 -27.34
C HIS A 72 -28.77 1.06 -26.86
N GLY A 73 -29.30 2.25 -27.12
CA GLY A 73 -30.73 2.52 -26.97
C GLY A 73 -31.55 1.68 -27.94
N GLN A 74 -32.83 1.48 -27.64
CA GLN A 74 -33.78 0.72 -28.45
C GLN A 74 -35.06 1.50 -28.69
N GLY A 75 -35.93 0.98 -29.55
CA GLY A 75 -37.26 1.53 -29.75
C GLY A 75 -38.12 1.48 -28.47
N ARG A 76 -39.30 2.12 -28.51
CA ARG A 76 -40.22 2.23 -27.35
C ARG A 76 -39.61 2.94 -26.15
N GLN A 77 -38.72 3.90 -26.42
CA GLN A 77 -38.01 4.70 -25.40
C GLN A 77 -37.18 3.85 -24.39
N MET A 78 -36.78 2.64 -24.80
CA MET A 78 -35.92 1.83 -23.96
C MET A 78 -34.49 2.35 -24.01
N HIS A 79 -34.00 2.84 -22.87
CA HIS A 79 -32.63 3.28 -22.70
C HIS A 79 -31.68 2.07 -22.57
N GLY A 80 -30.48 2.20 -23.13
CA GLY A 80 -29.43 1.22 -22.97
C GLY A 80 -28.94 1.13 -21.53
N GLY A 81 -28.63 -0.06 -21.05
CA GLY A 81 -28.02 -0.27 -19.74
C GLY A 81 -26.59 0.31 -19.66
N LYS A 82 -26.16 0.73 -18.46
CA LYS A 82 -24.77 1.11 -18.17
C LYS A 82 -23.87 -0.10 -18.38
N GLY A 83 -22.67 0.10 -18.93
CA GLY A 83 -21.60 -0.89 -18.98
C GLY A 83 -21.04 -1.16 -17.57
N GLU A 84 -20.56 -2.38 -17.35
CA GLU A 84 -19.93 -2.76 -16.08
C GLU A 84 -18.61 -2.02 -15.86
N ASP A 85 -18.40 -1.58 -14.63
CA ASP A 85 -17.18 -0.93 -14.19
C ASP A 85 -16.07 -1.98 -13.98
N VAL A 86 -14.81 -1.57 -14.13
CA VAL A 86 -13.64 -2.37 -13.77
C VAL A 86 -13.04 -1.81 -12.49
N ILE A 87 -12.78 -2.70 -11.52
CA ILE A 87 -12.17 -2.34 -10.24
C ILE A 87 -10.80 -3.01 -10.14
N LEU A 88 -9.74 -2.20 -10.08
CA LEU A 88 -8.36 -2.62 -9.85
C LEU A 88 -8.12 -2.71 -8.35
N LYS A 89 -7.86 -3.91 -7.84
CA LYS A 89 -7.50 -4.11 -6.43
C LYS A 89 -5.99 -4.06 -6.29
N VAL A 90 -5.49 -3.14 -5.47
CA VAL A 90 -4.05 -2.93 -5.26
C VAL A 90 -3.70 -2.98 -3.77
N PRO A 91 -2.44 -3.31 -3.42
CA PRO A 91 -1.94 -3.16 -2.06
C PRO A 91 -2.01 -1.70 -1.60
N VAL A 92 -2.15 -1.49 -0.29
CA VAL A 92 -1.93 -0.18 0.34
C VAL A 92 -0.50 0.30 0.06
N GLY A 93 -0.34 1.62 -0.15
CA GLY A 93 0.95 2.21 -0.53
C GLY A 93 1.29 2.09 -2.02
N THR A 94 0.31 1.71 -2.86
CA THR A 94 0.48 1.72 -4.31
C THR A 94 0.29 3.13 -4.87
N GLN A 95 1.28 3.63 -5.59
CA GLN A 95 1.19 4.84 -6.39
C GLN A 95 0.83 4.50 -7.84
N VAL A 96 -0.09 5.26 -8.39
CA VAL A 96 -0.39 5.25 -9.83
C VAL A 96 0.38 6.41 -10.47
N LEU A 97 1.25 6.08 -11.40
CA LEU A 97 2.07 7.04 -12.11
C LEU A 97 1.63 7.12 -13.57
N ASP A 98 1.88 8.27 -14.19
CA ASP A 98 1.68 8.43 -15.62
C ASP A 98 2.73 7.60 -16.41
N GLU A 99 2.63 7.61 -17.71
CA GLU A 99 3.53 6.86 -18.61
C GLU A 99 4.99 7.30 -18.48
N ASP A 100 5.26 8.54 -18.07
CA ASP A 100 6.58 9.12 -17.80
C ASP A 100 7.29 8.51 -16.57
N LYS A 101 6.56 7.78 -15.70
CA LYS A 101 7.02 7.22 -14.41
C LYS A 101 7.38 8.26 -13.34
N GLU A 102 7.19 9.53 -13.59
CA GLU A 102 7.55 10.63 -12.67
C GLU A 102 6.31 11.28 -12.08
N THR A 103 5.30 11.54 -12.91
CA THR A 103 4.07 12.18 -12.48
C THR A 103 3.20 11.23 -11.68
N VAL A 104 3.01 11.51 -10.38
CA VAL A 104 2.09 10.76 -9.52
C VAL A 104 0.66 11.23 -9.80
N LEU A 105 -0.17 10.33 -10.31
CA LEU A 105 -1.59 10.57 -10.55
C LEU A 105 -2.43 10.35 -9.29
N LEU A 106 -2.16 9.26 -8.57
CA LEU A 106 -2.87 8.88 -7.34
C LEU A 106 -1.91 8.17 -6.38
N ASP A 107 -2.14 8.33 -5.09
CA ASP A 107 -1.48 7.58 -4.03
C ASP A 107 -2.53 6.84 -3.19
N MET A 108 -2.41 5.52 -3.10
CA MET A 108 -3.34 4.64 -2.40
C MET A 108 -2.82 4.34 -1.00
N ASP A 109 -2.82 5.35 -0.14
CA ASP A 109 -2.13 5.43 1.15
C ASP A 109 -2.82 4.68 2.31
N HIS A 110 -4.14 4.42 2.22
CA HIS A 110 -4.87 3.72 3.28
C HIS A 110 -5.85 2.68 2.73
N VAL A 111 -6.20 1.72 3.58
CA VAL A 111 -7.15 0.64 3.27
C VAL A 111 -8.53 1.20 2.94
N GLY A 112 -9.16 0.66 1.91
CA GLY A 112 -10.50 1.05 1.47
C GLY A 112 -10.54 2.32 0.63
N LYS A 113 -9.42 3.04 0.46
CA LYS A 113 -9.35 4.17 -0.46
C LYS A 113 -9.74 3.73 -1.85
N THR A 114 -10.72 4.43 -2.42
CA THR A 114 -11.29 4.12 -3.74
C THR A 114 -11.28 5.39 -4.58
N GLU A 115 -10.64 5.32 -5.74
CA GLU A 115 -10.48 6.45 -6.64
C GLU A 115 -10.85 6.07 -8.08
N MET A 116 -11.37 7.03 -8.84
CA MET A 116 -11.72 6.82 -10.23
C MET A 116 -10.53 7.20 -11.14
N LEU A 117 -9.99 6.22 -11.87
CA LEU A 117 -8.90 6.43 -12.82
C LEU A 117 -9.38 6.97 -14.16
N LEU A 118 -10.44 6.37 -14.73
CA LEU A 118 -10.99 6.76 -16.02
C LEU A 118 -12.52 6.75 -15.97
N ARG A 119 -13.12 7.78 -16.55
CA ARG A 119 -14.58 7.89 -16.67
C ARG A 119 -15.05 7.30 -17.99
N GLY A 120 -16.11 6.51 -17.94
CA GLY A 120 -16.79 5.97 -19.13
C GLY A 120 -17.48 7.04 -19.96
N GLY A 121 -17.53 6.83 -21.26
CA GLY A 121 -18.20 7.69 -22.21
C GLY A 121 -19.71 7.78 -21.95
N ASN A 122 -20.31 8.95 -22.11
CA ASN A 122 -21.76 9.10 -21.98
C ASN A 122 -22.49 8.45 -23.15
N GLY A 123 -23.67 7.90 -22.87
CA GLY A 123 -24.54 7.37 -23.92
C GLY A 123 -25.02 8.47 -24.88
N GLY A 124 -25.20 8.10 -26.13
CA GLY A 124 -25.75 8.96 -27.16
C GLY A 124 -27.24 9.16 -26.98
N TRP A 125 -27.73 10.31 -27.37
CA TRP A 125 -29.15 10.63 -27.32
C TRP A 125 -29.93 9.94 -28.43
N GLY A 126 -31.07 9.35 -28.08
CA GLY A 126 -32.04 8.82 -29.01
C GLY A 126 -32.83 9.93 -29.77
N ASN A 127 -33.50 9.57 -30.87
CA ASN A 127 -34.17 10.56 -31.69
C ASN A 127 -35.33 11.28 -30.98
N VAL A 128 -35.89 10.73 -29.88
CA VAL A 128 -36.91 11.41 -29.08
C VAL A 128 -36.43 12.76 -28.55
N ARG A 129 -35.17 12.87 -28.15
CA ARG A 129 -34.61 14.12 -27.58
C ARG A 129 -34.46 15.25 -28.61
N PHE A 130 -34.48 14.93 -29.88
CA PHE A 130 -34.35 15.89 -30.98
C PHE A 130 -35.72 16.34 -31.56
N LYS A 131 -36.82 15.88 -30.94
CA LYS A 131 -38.15 16.31 -31.28
C LYS A 131 -38.37 17.78 -30.91
N GLY A 132 -38.75 18.60 -31.86
CA GLY A 132 -39.04 20.01 -31.68
C GLY A 132 -40.18 20.50 -32.59
N PRO A 133 -40.62 21.76 -32.41
CA PRO A 133 -41.69 22.33 -33.21
C PRO A 133 -41.40 22.29 -34.71
N SER A 134 -40.15 22.53 -35.11
CA SER A 134 -39.68 22.53 -36.47
C SER A 134 -39.27 21.13 -37.01
N ASN A 135 -39.06 20.16 -36.13
CA ASN A 135 -38.65 18.79 -36.47
C ASN A 135 -39.40 17.78 -35.60
N GLN A 136 -40.59 17.39 -36.07
CA GLN A 136 -41.45 16.46 -35.29
C GLN A 136 -41.07 14.97 -35.50
N ALA A 137 -40.24 14.66 -36.48
CA ALA A 137 -39.85 13.29 -36.83
C ALA A 137 -38.35 13.20 -37.10
N PRO A 138 -37.46 13.47 -36.14
CA PRO A 138 -36.03 13.42 -36.31
C PRO A 138 -35.55 12.00 -36.65
N LYS A 139 -34.77 11.89 -37.75
CA LYS A 139 -34.25 10.63 -38.29
C LYS A 139 -32.78 10.41 -37.93
N TYR A 140 -32.30 11.04 -36.84
CA TYR A 140 -30.94 10.92 -36.35
C TYR A 140 -30.91 10.74 -34.86
N ALA A 141 -29.83 10.13 -34.36
CA ALA A 141 -29.49 9.94 -32.98
C ALA A 141 -27.98 10.19 -32.85
N ASN A 142 -27.51 10.51 -31.65
CA ASN A 142 -26.09 10.68 -31.38
C ASN A 142 -25.40 9.33 -31.17
N PRO A 143 -24.18 9.13 -31.65
CA PRO A 143 -23.33 8.05 -31.18
C PRO A 143 -23.02 8.27 -29.71
N GLY A 144 -22.66 7.20 -29.00
CA GLY A 144 -22.10 7.33 -27.66
C GLY A 144 -20.73 8.02 -27.71
N GLN A 145 -20.36 8.64 -26.61
CA GLN A 145 -19.02 9.21 -26.47
C GLN A 145 -17.99 8.09 -26.32
N GLU A 146 -16.81 8.30 -26.86
CA GLU A 146 -15.71 7.37 -26.68
C GLU A 146 -15.24 7.39 -25.22
N GLY A 147 -14.84 6.23 -24.73
CA GLY A 147 -14.18 6.08 -23.45
C GLY A 147 -12.74 6.59 -23.51
N GLN A 148 -12.17 6.82 -22.37
CA GLN A 148 -10.77 7.23 -22.20
C GLN A 148 -9.88 6.00 -22.14
N GLU A 149 -8.64 6.11 -22.61
CA GLU A 149 -7.64 5.06 -22.48
C GLU A 149 -6.29 5.66 -22.13
N ARG A 150 -5.50 4.91 -21.33
CA ARG A 150 -4.20 5.37 -20.87
C ARG A 150 -3.33 4.17 -20.48
N TRP A 151 -2.02 4.30 -20.69
CA TRP A 151 -1.02 3.49 -20.01
C TRP A 151 -0.65 4.15 -18.68
N VAL A 152 -0.59 3.37 -17.62
CA VAL A 152 -0.16 3.83 -16.30
C VAL A 152 0.83 2.84 -15.71
N TRP A 153 1.68 3.35 -14.82
CA TRP A 153 2.53 2.52 -13.98
C TRP A 153 1.92 2.42 -12.59
N LEU A 154 1.84 1.21 -12.08
CA LEU A 154 1.62 0.96 -10.67
C LEU A 154 2.99 0.78 -10.01
N ARG A 155 3.26 1.50 -8.94
CA ARG A 155 4.47 1.38 -8.13
C ARG A 155 4.11 1.22 -6.68
N LEU A 156 4.51 0.10 -6.08
CA LEU A 156 4.33 -0.14 -4.65
C LEU A 156 5.39 0.63 -3.87
N LYS A 157 4.98 1.58 -3.05
CA LYS A 157 5.85 2.44 -2.24
C LYS A 157 6.35 1.71 -1.00
N LEU A 158 5.50 0.89 -0.37
CA LEU A 158 5.84 0.10 0.80
C LEU A 158 6.36 -1.28 0.38
N ILE A 159 7.59 -1.61 0.77
CA ILE A 159 8.19 -2.93 0.54
C ILE A 159 7.96 -3.82 1.76
N ALA A 160 7.98 -3.22 2.95
CA ALA A 160 7.71 -3.87 4.22
C ALA A 160 7.09 -2.88 5.20
N ASP A 161 6.35 -3.38 6.16
CA ASP A 161 5.80 -2.56 7.23
C ASP A 161 6.91 -2.14 8.21
N ILE A 162 7.85 -3.05 8.47
CA ILE A 162 8.94 -2.87 9.43
C ILE A 162 10.29 -3.15 8.76
N GLY A 163 11.27 -2.26 8.99
CA GLY A 163 12.65 -2.49 8.62
C GLY A 163 13.50 -2.97 9.81
N LEU A 164 14.42 -3.94 9.57
CA LEU A 164 15.43 -4.31 10.58
C LEU A 164 16.69 -3.48 10.37
N ALA A 165 17.07 -2.72 11.39
CA ALA A 165 18.32 -1.97 11.45
C ALA A 165 19.27 -2.59 12.47
N GLY A 166 20.57 -2.45 12.28
CA GLY A 166 21.58 -2.95 13.21
C GLY A 166 22.90 -3.25 12.50
N LEU A 167 23.99 -3.25 13.23
CA LEU A 167 25.33 -3.54 12.74
C LEU A 167 25.42 -4.96 12.11
N PRO A 168 26.44 -5.25 11.31
CA PRO A 168 26.75 -6.61 10.89
C PRO A 168 26.84 -7.55 12.11
N ASN A 169 26.30 -8.75 11.97
CA ASN A 169 26.24 -9.75 13.04
C ASN A 169 25.38 -9.41 14.26
N ALA A 170 24.60 -8.32 14.26
CA ALA A 170 23.63 -8.02 15.31
C ALA A 170 22.49 -9.07 15.41
N GLY A 171 22.44 -10.02 14.46
CA GLY A 171 21.47 -11.11 14.46
C GLY A 171 20.18 -10.82 13.71
N LYS A 172 20.18 -9.85 12.79
CA LYS A 172 19.00 -9.46 11.99
C LYS A 172 18.37 -10.62 11.25
N SER A 173 19.17 -11.36 10.47
CA SER A 173 18.67 -12.51 9.69
C SER A 173 18.20 -13.66 10.57
N THR A 174 18.81 -13.85 11.75
CA THR A 174 18.39 -14.85 12.75
C THR A 174 17.04 -14.44 13.35
N PHE A 175 16.90 -13.17 13.73
CA PHE A 175 15.65 -12.61 14.23
C PHE A 175 14.54 -12.72 13.19
N LEU A 176 14.82 -12.37 11.92
CA LEU A 176 13.88 -12.50 10.82
C LEU A 176 13.41 -13.95 10.63
N ALA A 177 14.33 -14.92 10.75
CA ALA A 177 14.00 -16.35 10.65
C ALA A 177 13.14 -16.82 11.83
N ALA A 178 13.40 -16.31 13.05
CA ALA A 178 12.63 -16.65 14.24
C ALA A 178 11.23 -15.99 14.26
N SER A 179 11.08 -14.82 13.64
CA SER A 179 9.82 -14.05 13.60
C SER A 179 8.89 -14.43 12.45
N SER A 180 9.42 -15.05 11.40
CA SER A 180 8.65 -15.33 10.17
C SER A 180 7.90 -16.65 10.26
N ALA A 181 6.60 -16.65 9.94
CA ALA A 181 5.75 -17.83 9.85
C ALA A 181 6.16 -18.80 8.71
N ALA A 182 6.91 -18.31 7.73
CA ALA A 182 7.49 -19.08 6.64
C ALA A 182 8.98 -18.73 6.50
N ARG A 183 9.77 -19.60 5.88
CA ARG A 183 11.19 -19.29 5.62
C ARG A 183 11.30 -17.95 4.90
N PRO A 184 12.14 -17.01 5.40
CA PRO A 184 12.38 -15.73 4.74
C PRO A 184 12.75 -15.93 3.28
N LYS A 185 12.21 -15.09 2.41
CA LYS A 185 12.46 -15.16 0.97
C LYS A 185 13.32 -14.00 0.54
N ILE A 186 14.36 -14.31 -0.23
CA ILE A 186 15.13 -13.31 -0.95
C ILE A 186 14.22 -12.76 -2.04
N ALA A 187 13.97 -11.46 -2.02
CA ALA A 187 13.19 -10.79 -3.04
C ALA A 187 14.15 -10.18 -4.06
N ASP A 188 14.17 -10.73 -5.28
CA ASP A 188 14.92 -10.20 -6.41
C ASP A 188 14.24 -8.93 -6.93
N TYR A 189 14.73 -7.78 -6.52
CA TYR A 189 14.32 -6.50 -7.06
C TYR A 189 15.27 -6.08 -8.19
N PRO A 190 14.75 -5.68 -9.37
CA PRO A 190 15.59 -5.32 -10.52
C PRO A 190 16.50 -4.12 -10.29
N PHE A 191 16.29 -3.37 -9.20
CA PHE A 191 17.00 -2.14 -8.85
C PHE A 191 17.84 -2.26 -7.57
N THR A 192 17.93 -3.46 -6.96
CA THR A 192 18.75 -3.70 -5.78
C THR A 192 20.01 -4.48 -6.15
N THR A 193 21.15 -3.96 -5.76
CA THR A 193 22.44 -4.69 -5.82
C THR A 193 22.50 -5.82 -4.78
N LEU A 194 21.72 -5.67 -3.69
CA LEU A 194 21.57 -6.65 -2.62
C LEU A 194 20.08 -6.84 -2.38
N ALA A 195 19.56 -8.02 -2.67
CA ALA A 195 18.15 -8.35 -2.49
C ALA A 195 17.81 -8.43 -0.98
N PRO A 196 16.79 -7.68 -0.49
CA PRO A 196 16.38 -7.76 0.89
C PRO A 196 15.73 -9.12 1.21
N ASN A 197 15.95 -9.61 2.41
CA ASN A 197 15.23 -10.76 2.92
C ASN A 197 13.91 -10.30 3.54
N LEU A 198 12.80 -10.79 3.03
CA LEU A 198 11.47 -10.49 3.56
C LEU A 198 10.94 -11.64 4.40
N GLY A 199 10.44 -11.33 5.58
CA GLY A 199 9.71 -12.25 6.44
C GLY A 199 8.28 -11.79 6.65
N VAL A 200 7.34 -12.71 6.52
CA VAL A 200 5.93 -12.45 6.86
C VAL A 200 5.70 -12.90 8.28
N VAL A 201 5.26 -11.99 9.12
CA VAL A 201 4.92 -12.24 10.52
C VAL A 201 3.42 -12.42 10.64
N ASP A 202 3.01 -13.51 11.26
CA ASP A 202 1.63 -13.82 11.60
C ASP A 202 1.52 -13.91 13.13
N LEU A 203 1.03 -12.85 13.79
CA LEU A 203 0.76 -12.85 15.23
C LEU A 203 -0.58 -13.50 15.55
N SER A 204 -1.58 -13.27 14.70
CA SER A 204 -2.89 -13.89 14.73
C SER A 204 -3.49 -13.91 13.30
N PRO A 205 -4.63 -14.58 13.05
CA PRO A 205 -5.24 -14.60 11.71
C PRO A 205 -5.54 -13.23 11.11
N SER A 206 -5.73 -12.21 11.96
CA SER A 206 -6.00 -10.81 11.56
C SER A 206 -4.80 -9.88 11.72
N GLU A 207 -3.69 -10.35 12.31
CA GLU A 207 -2.52 -9.54 12.64
C GLU A 207 -1.30 -10.01 11.85
N ARG A 208 -1.19 -9.50 10.63
CA ARG A 208 -0.12 -9.84 9.69
C ARG A 208 0.60 -8.61 9.20
N PHE A 209 1.94 -8.68 9.17
CA PHE A 209 2.78 -7.62 8.61
C PHE A 209 4.08 -8.20 8.04
N VAL A 210 4.80 -7.38 7.28
CA VAL A 210 6.04 -7.78 6.60
C VAL A 210 7.22 -7.07 7.26
N ILE A 211 8.25 -7.86 7.59
CA ILE A 211 9.55 -7.35 8.04
C ILE A 211 10.57 -7.50 6.91
N ALA A 212 11.36 -6.46 6.65
CA ALA A 212 12.49 -6.51 5.74
C ALA A 212 13.82 -6.46 6.51
N ASP A 213 14.70 -7.44 6.27
CA ASP A 213 16.12 -7.33 6.65
C ASP A 213 16.78 -6.37 5.68
N ILE A 214 17.30 -5.27 6.22
CA ILE A 214 17.94 -4.20 5.47
C ILE A 214 19.45 -4.47 5.47
N PRO A 215 20.01 -5.15 4.44
CA PRO A 215 21.45 -5.31 4.32
C PRO A 215 22.08 -3.95 3.97
N GLY A 216 23.28 -3.67 4.46
CA GLY A 216 24.06 -2.50 4.02
C GLY A 216 24.11 -1.29 4.96
N LEU A 217 23.51 -1.35 6.15
CA LEU A 217 23.87 -0.44 7.23
C LEU A 217 25.24 -0.88 7.77
N ILE A 218 26.32 -0.37 7.16
CA ILE A 218 27.71 -0.66 7.52
C ILE A 218 28.38 0.70 7.75
N GLU A 219 29.23 0.80 8.76
CA GLU A 219 30.06 1.99 9.03
C GLU A 219 30.70 2.50 7.74
N GLY A 220 30.40 3.74 7.32
CA GLY A 220 30.90 4.35 6.10
C GLY A 220 30.15 4.05 4.80
N ALA A 221 28.95 3.48 4.84
CA ALA A 221 28.15 3.19 3.63
C ALA A 221 27.77 4.46 2.85
N HIS A 222 27.72 5.62 3.50
CA HIS A 222 27.43 6.92 2.89
C HIS A 222 28.63 7.49 2.07
N GLU A 223 29.85 7.02 2.32
CA GLU A 223 31.06 7.48 1.61
C GLU A 223 31.38 6.65 0.35
N GLY A 224 30.74 5.51 0.16
CA GLY A 224 31.00 4.57 -0.93
C GLY A 224 30.10 4.73 -2.14
N ALA A 225 30.70 4.79 -3.32
CA ALA A 225 30.11 4.99 -4.63
C ALA A 225 28.80 4.20 -4.87
N GLY A 226 27.63 4.82 -4.63
CA GLY A 226 26.38 4.47 -5.30
C GLY A 226 25.61 3.24 -4.79
N ILE A 227 26.13 2.46 -3.84
CA ILE A 227 25.45 1.26 -3.32
C ILE A 227 24.50 1.64 -2.17
N GLY A 228 24.90 2.58 -1.29
CA GLY A 228 24.10 3.00 -0.13
C GLY A 228 22.82 3.76 -0.49
N THR A 229 22.90 4.69 -1.44
CA THR A 229 21.79 5.62 -1.75
C THR A 229 20.57 4.96 -2.40
N ARG A 230 20.74 3.94 -3.23
CA ARG A 230 19.62 3.20 -3.84
C ARG A 230 18.95 2.23 -2.86
N PHE A 231 19.71 1.79 -1.86
CA PHE A 231 19.28 0.76 -0.92
C PHE A 231 18.46 1.35 0.24
N LEU A 232 18.86 2.51 0.74
CA LEU A 232 18.15 3.22 1.81
C LEU A 232 16.78 3.77 1.37
N GLY A 233 16.54 3.91 0.07
CA GLY A 233 15.20 4.10 -0.50
C GLY A 233 14.20 2.96 -0.18
N HIS A 234 14.69 1.82 0.35
CA HIS A 234 13.81 0.75 0.85
C HIS A 234 13.44 0.93 2.31
N VAL A 235 14.35 1.50 3.12
CA VAL A 235 14.06 1.87 4.52
C VAL A 235 13.07 3.02 4.57
N GLU A 236 13.18 3.96 3.66
CA GLU A 236 12.21 5.04 3.46
C GLU A 236 10.78 4.50 3.29
N ARG A 237 10.67 3.30 2.71
CA ARG A 237 9.42 2.60 2.41
C ARG A 237 8.92 1.68 3.54
N THR A 238 9.45 1.78 4.75
CA THR A 238 8.94 1.08 5.93
C THR A 238 8.21 2.06 6.86
N ALA A 239 7.21 1.58 7.60
CA ALA A 239 6.46 2.41 8.53
C ALA A 239 7.31 2.75 9.78
N SER A 240 8.06 1.77 10.30
CA SER A 240 8.92 1.90 11.48
C SER A 240 10.11 0.94 11.40
N LEU A 241 11.03 1.07 12.34
CA LEU A 241 12.27 0.30 12.39
C LEU A 241 12.35 -0.54 13.68
N ILE A 242 12.82 -1.78 13.58
CA ILE A 242 13.34 -2.54 14.72
C ILE A 242 14.87 -2.42 14.68
N HIS A 243 15.43 -1.74 15.68
CA HIS A 243 16.87 -1.58 15.83
C HIS A 243 17.42 -2.66 16.75
N LEU A 244 18.13 -3.62 16.18
CA LEU A 244 18.74 -4.74 16.90
C LEU A 244 20.18 -4.39 17.28
N ILE A 245 20.45 -4.39 18.58
CA ILE A 245 21.79 -4.19 19.15
C ILE A 245 22.29 -5.52 19.68
N ASP A 246 23.53 -5.87 19.32
CA ASP A 246 24.19 -7.09 19.85
C ASP A 246 24.62 -6.85 21.31
N GLY A 247 23.97 -7.51 22.25
CA GLY A 247 24.26 -7.37 23.68
C GLY A 247 25.62 -7.93 24.11
N THR A 248 26.25 -8.74 23.28
CA THR A 248 27.58 -9.30 23.58
C THR A 248 28.74 -8.34 23.28
N GLN A 249 28.46 -7.17 22.69
CA GLN A 249 29.46 -6.15 22.44
C GLN A 249 29.90 -5.43 23.71
N GLU A 250 31.13 -4.96 23.74
CA GLU A 250 31.68 -4.21 24.89
C GLU A 250 30.92 -2.91 25.12
N ASP A 251 30.63 -2.13 24.07
CA ASP A 251 29.94 -0.83 24.12
C ASP A 251 28.67 -0.88 23.23
N VAL A 252 27.54 -1.18 23.84
CA VAL A 252 26.23 -1.22 23.16
C VAL A 252 25.74 0.19 22.82
N GLY A 253 26.13 1.19 23.61
CA GLY A 253 25.80 2.60 23.35
C GLY A 253 26.51 3.14 22.11
N LYS A 254 27.77 2.74 21.86
CA LYS A 254 28.51 3.08 20.64
C LYS A 254 27.84 2.45 19.43
N ALA A 255 27.47 1.17 19.51
CA ALA A 255 26.78 0.46 18.43
C ALA A 255 25.46 1.17 18.02
N TYR A 256 24.70 1.62 19.01
CA TYR A 256 23.48 2.40 18.78
C TYR A 256 23.77 3.73 18.07
N ARG A 257 24.74 4.51 18.58
CA ARG A 257 25.10 5.82 17.99
C ARG A 257 25.56 5.71 16.54
N ILE A 258 26.33 4.67 16.20
CA ILE A 258 26.78 4.44 14.80
C ILE A 258 25.59 4.33 13.86
N ILE A 259 24.63 3.47 14.16
CA ILE A 259 23.46 3.27 13.31
C ILE A 259 22.58 4.54 13.27
N ARG A 260 22.38 5.23 14.38
CA ARG A 260 21.63 6.49 14.39
C ARG A 260 22.29 7.56 13.53
N HIS A 261 23.62 7.68 13.60
CA HIS A 261 24.36 8.60 12.77
C HIS A 261 24.25 8.25 11.26
N GLU A 262 24.28 6.97 10.91
CA GLU A 262 24.07 6.51 9.55
C GLU A 262 22.65 6.86 9.04
N LEU A 263 21.62 6.64 9.87
CA LEU A 263 20.24 6.99 9.53
C LEU A 263 20.05 8.51 9.37
N GLU A 264 20.71 9.32 10.20
CA GLU A 264 20.70 10.79 10.14
C GLU A 264 21.48 11.32 8.92
N ALA A 265 22.64 10.77 8.65
CA ALA A 265 23.49 11.16 7.51
C ALA A 265 22.81 10.88 6.17
N TYR A 266 21.96 9.87 6.13
CA TYR A 266 21.19 9.57 4.94
C TYR A 266 20.06 10.60 4.68
N GLY A 267 19.46 11.16 5.72
CA GLY A 267 18.33 12.08 5.61
C GLY A 267 17.01 11.38 5.27
N GLU A 268 16.20 11.98 4.39
CA GLU A 268 14.94 11.42 3.86
C GLU A 268 13.92 10.99 4.94
N GLY A 269 13.94 11.62 6.13
CA GLY A 269 13.03 11.32 7.23
C GLY A 269 13.26 9.99 7.95
N LEU A 270 14.39 9.30 7.68
CA LEU A 270 14.69 8.01 8.33
C LEU A 270 14.97 8.14 9.83
N ALA A 271 15.62 9.22 10.24
CA ALA A 271 15.88 9.52 11.63
C ALA A 271 14.62 9.84 12.45
N GLU A 272 13.55 10.26 11.76
CA GLU A 272 12.26 10.62 12.37
C GLU A 272 11.32 9.42 12.52
N LYS A 273 11.65 8.28 11.90
CA LYS A 273 10.81 7.07 11.99
C LYS A 273 10.78 6.54 13.39
N THR A 274 9.61 6.05 13.79
CA THR A 274 9.45 5.33 15.05
C THR A 274 10.37 4.12 15.08
N GLU A 275 11.18 4.03 16.13
CA GLU A 275 12.17 2.99 16.30
C GLU A 275 11.82 2.12 17.50
N ILE A 276 11.81 0.81 17.33
CA ILE A 276 11.67 -0.19 18.39
C ILE A 276 13.06 -0.71 18.70
N LEU A 277 13.57 -0.34 19.87
CA LEU A 277 14.92 -0.70 20.29
C LEU A 277 14.94 -2.08 20.96
N ALA A 278 15.80 -2.98 20.50
CA ALA A 278 15.90 -4.33 21.03
C ALA A 278 17.37 -4.74 21.26
N LEU A 279 17.67 -5.21 22.48
CA LEU A 279 18.96 -5.80 22.84
C LEU A 279 18.91 -7.29 22.56
N ASN A 280 19.64 -7.72 21.54
CA ASN A 280 19.65 -9.10 21.07
C ASN A 280 20.79 -9.94 21.68
N LYS A 281 20.70 -11.26 21.50
CA LYS A 281 21.64 -12.29 21.99
C LYS A 281 21.68 -12.39 23.51
N ILE A 282 20.54 -12.16 24.17
CA ILE A 282 20.43 -12.29 25.61
C ILE A 282 20.69 -13.73 26.12
N ASP A 283 20.57 -14.72 25.24
CA ASP A 283 20.91 -16.11 25.52
C ASP A 283 22.39 -16.32 25.86
N ALA A 284 23.27 -15.45 25.34
CA ALA A 284 24.71 -15.48 25.60
C ALA A 284 25.15 -14.64 26.82
N MET A 285 24.18 -14.06 27.59
CA MET A 285 24.46 -13.16 28.71
C MET A 285 23.86 -13.65 30.01
N THR A 286 24.54 -13.36 31.13
CA THR A 286 23.96 -13.58 32.46
C THR A 286 22.86 -12.55 32.77
N PRO A 287 21.94 -12.83 33.69
CA PRO A 287 20.87 -11.87 34.07
C PRO A 287 21.41 -10.51 34.49
N GLU A 288 22.54 -10.47 35.20
CA GLU A 288 23.20 -9.23 35.61
C GLU A 288 23.70 -8.42 34.42
N MET A 289 24.39 -9.08 33.46
CA MET A 289 24.86 -8.44 32.21
C MET A 289 23.72 -7.92 31.37
N ARG A 290 22.58 -8.63 31.30
CA ARG A 290 21.40 -8.17 30.57
C ARG A 290 20.89 -6.84 31.12
N GLN A 291 20.83 -6.71 32.46
CA GLN A 291 20.37 -5.48 33.13
C GLN A 291 21.37 -4.33 32.95
N GLU A 292 22.67 -4.60 33.11
CA GLU A 292 23.72 -3.61 32.92
C GLU A 292 23.73 -3.05 31.49
N LYS A 293 23.71 -3.93 30.48
CA LYS A 293 23.69 -3.54 29.06
C LYS A 293 22.38 -2.85 28.65
N ALA A 294 21.26 -3.26 29.23
CA ALA A 294 19.99 -2.58 29.00
C ALA A 294 20.01 -1.16 29.59
N ALA A 295 20.56 -0.97 30.79
CA ALA A 295 20.70 0.35 31.42
C ALA A 295 21.69 1.25 30.65
N GLU A 296 22.82 0.69 30.16
CA GLU A 296 23.77 1.41 29.31
C GLU A 296 23.09 1.92 28.05
N LEU A 297 22.30 1.06 27.39
CA LEU A 297 21.60 1.40 26.16
C LEU A 297 20.45 2.39 26.42
N GLU A 298 19.72 2.24 27.52
CA GLU A 298 18.66 3.16 27.94
C GLU A 298 19.21 4.58 28.19
N ALA A 299 20.37 4.70 28.83
CA ALA A 299 21.03 5.98 29.08
C ALA A 299 21.41 6.73 27.79
N VAL A 300 21.70 6.01 26.70
CA VAL A 300 22.07 6.60 25.42
C VAL A 300 20.85 6.86 24.53
N ALA A 301 19.90 5.94 24.51
CA ALA A 301 18.74 5.98 23.62
C ALA A 301 17.55 6.75 24.19
N GLY A 302 17.55 7.05 25.51
CA GLY A 302 16.44 7.71 26.23
C GLY A 302 15.21 6.82 26.44
N ARG A 303 15.31 5.54 26.10
CA ARG A 303 14.22 4.56 26.24
C ARG A 303 14.77 3.17 26.52
N ARG A 304 14.00 2.40 27.27
CA ARG A 304 14.38 1.04 27.66
C ARG A 304 14.31 0.08 26.48
N PRO A 305 15.37 -0.69 26.15
CA PRO A 305 15.34 -1.68 25.10
C PRO A 305 14.51 -2.91 25.52
N LEU A 306 13.86 -3.53 24.53
CA LEU A 306 13.28 -4.86 24.69
C LEU A 306 14.40 -5.90 24.65
N LEU A 307 14.32 -6.89 25.54
CA LEU A 307 15.31 -7.98 25.61
C LEU A 307 14.88 -9.11 24.68
N VAL A 308 15.78 -9.55 23.77
CA VAL A 308 15.42 -10.53 22.77
C VAL A 308 16.57 -11.50 22.49
N SER A 309 16.23 -12.75 22.17
CA SER A 309 17.13 -13.71 21.57
C SER A 309 16.49 -14.29 20.30
N GLY A 310 17.09 -14.00 19.17
CA GLY A 310 16.67 -14.62 17.90
C GLY A 310 16.95 -16.12 17.82
N VAL A 311 17.82 -16.66 18.70
CA VAL A 311 18.18 -18.08 18.74
C VAL A 311 17.21 -18.87 19.63
N SER A 312 16.97 -18.41 20.86
CA SER A 312 16.08 -19.08 21.81
C SER A 312 14.60 -18.74 21.61
N GLY A 313 14.30 -17.65 20.90
CA GLY A 313 12.94 -17.11 20.75
C GLY A 313 12.46 -16.26 21.92
N GLU A 314 13.27 -16.12 23.00
CA GLU A 314 12.92 -15.30 24.16
C GLU A 314 12.73 -13.85 23.76
N GLY A 315 11.60 -13.22 24.15
CA GLY A 315 11.28 -11.83 23.90
C GLY A 315 10.90 -11.47 22.44
N VAL A 316 10.98 -12.40 21.48
CA VAL A 316 10.64 -12.15 20.08
C VAL A 316 9.20 -11.66 19.94
N THR A 317 8.26 -12.33 20.61
CA THR A 317 6.83 -11.97 20.55
C THR A 317 6.56 -10.57 21.08
N ASP A 318 7.30 -10.11 22.09
CA ASP A 318 7.11 -8.77 22.67
C ASP A 318 7.59 -7.68 21.71
N VAL A 319 8.74 -7.91 21.03
CA VAL A 319 9.22 -7.03 19.96
C VAL A 319 8.22 -6.98 18.80
N LEU A 320 7.65 -8.13 18.39
CA LEU A 320 6.68 -8.20 17.31
C LEU A 320 5.34 -7.51 17.66
N ARG A 321 4.90 -7.60 18.91
CA ARG A 321 3.70 -6.88 19.39
C ARG A 321 3.92 -5.38 19.40
N ALA A 322 5.09 -4.91 19.87
CA ALA A 322 5.45 -3.50 19.80
C ALA A 322 5.48 -3.01 18.35
N ALA A 323 6.04 -3.81 17.43
CA ALA A 323 6.05 -3.53 16.00
C ALA A 323 4.64 -3.44 15.40
N TRP A 324 3.75 -4.34 15.78
CA TRP A 324 2.37 -4.36 15.32
C TRP A 324 1.59 -3.10 15.73
N ILE A 325 1.81 -2.60 16.94
CA ILE A 325 1.19 -1.34 17.40
C ILE A 325 1.57 -0.19 16.46
N GLU A 326 2.85 -0.06 16.10
CA GLU A 326 3.31 0.99 15.20
C GLU A 326 2.76 0.82 13.76
N VAL A 327 2.69 -0.41 13.28
CA VAL A 327 2.07 -0.73 11.98
C VAL A 327 0.60 -0.31 11.96
N ARG A 328 -0.16 -0.56 13.03
CA ARG A 328 -1.57 -0.15 13.13
C ARG A 328 -1.74 1.36 13.16
N LYS A 329 -0.86 2.09 13.86
CA LYS A 329 -0.88 3.57 13.84
C LYS A 329 -0.70 4.09 12.41
N THR A 330 0.26 3.53 11.67
CA THR A 330 0.54 3.95 10.29
C THR A 330 -0.57 3.56 9.32
N ARG A 331 -1.25 2.43 9.54
CA ARG A 331 -2.40 2.01 8.73
C ARG A 331 -3.68 2.79 9.03
N GLY A 332 -3.70 3.60 10.09
CA GLY A 332 -4.88 4.37 10.52
C GLY A 332 -5.89 3.57 11.31
N ASP A 333 -5.55 2.35 11.74
CA ASP A 333 -6.44 1.44 12.50
C ASP A 333 -6.57 1.85 13.98
N ILE A 334 -5.67 2.71 14.47
CA ILE A 334 -5.70 3.28 15.83
C ILE A 334 -5.49 4.79 15.71
N ALA A 335 -6.40 5.57 16.31
CA ALA A 335 -6.17 7.00 16.48
C ALA A 335 -4.90 7.20 17.30
N VAL A 336 -4.02 8.12 16.87
CA VAL A 336 -2.89 8.57 17.67
C VAL A 336 -3.48 9.30 18.88
N VAL A 337 -3.50 8.64 20.03
CA VAL A 337 -3.76 9.31 21.31
C VAL A 337 -2.41 9.89 21.69
N ASP A 338 -2.26 11.21 21.55
CA ASP A 338 -1.14 11.92 22.12
C ASP A 338 -1.13 11.61 23.62
N ASP A 339 0.04 11.19 24.16
CA ASP A 339 0.28 10.96 25.58
C ASP A 339 0.21 12.30 26.35
N GLU A 340 -0.98 12.90 26.46
CA GLU A 340 -1.28 13.87 27.51
C GLU A 340 -1.97 13.12 28.65
N GLU A 341 -1.20 12.92 29.72
CA GLU A 341 -1.55 12.64 31.12
C GLU A 341 -2.96 12.10 31.36
N VAL A 342 -3.09 10.78 31.44
CA VAL A 342 -4.23 10.18 32.13
C VAL A 342 -4.01 10.32 33.61
N GLU A 343 -4.52 11.40 34.22
CA GLU A 343 -4.76 11.46 35.66
C GLU A 343 -5.73 10.33 36.02
N ILE A 344 -5.21 9.32 36.68
CA ILE A 344 -6.02 8.26 37.28
C ILE A 344 -6.74 8.87 38.50
N GLU A 345 -7.98 9.31 38.29
CA GLU A 345 -8.88 9.56 39.41
C GLU A 345 -9.10 8.25 40.19
N THR A 346 -8.51 8.17 41.36
CA THR A 346 -8.81 7.11 42.33
C THR A 346 -10.27 7.28 42.81
N PRO A 347 -11.11 6.27 42.72
CA PRO A 347 -12.48 6.35 43.27
C PRO A 347 -12.39 6.49 44.77
N GLY A 348 -12.94 7.60 45.28
CA GLY A 348 -13.02 7.92 46.68
C GLY A 348 -13.66 6.80 47.48
N GLY A 349 -13.00 6.48 48.60
CA GLY A 349 -13.43 5.48 49.56
C GLY A 349 -14.81 5.81 50.17
N TRP A 350 -15.63 4.82 50.26
CA TRP A 350 -16.81 4.80 51.12
C TRP A 350 -16.32 4.79 52.56
N ALA A 351 -16.74 5.77 53.34
CA ALA A 351 -16.67 5.75 54.79
C ALA A 351 -18.08 5.60 55.38
N PRO A 352 -18.24 4.95 56.54
CA PRO A 352 -19.48 4.35 57.02
C PRO A 352 -20.57 5.36 57.50
#